data_c98339390ab0897a8e1de742b9dd0fa5
#
_entry.id   c98339390ab0897a8e1de742b9dd0fa5
#
_cell.length_a   1.000
_cell.length_b   1.000
_cell.length_c   1.000
_cell.angle_alpha   90.00
_cell.angle_beta   90.00
_cell.angle_gamma   90.00
#
_symmetry.space_group_name_H-M   'P 1'
#
loop_
_entity.id
_entity.type
_entity.pdbx_description
1 polymer ?
#
loop_
_entity_poly.entity_id
_entity_poly.type
_entity_poly.pdbx_seq_one_letter_code
_entity_poly.pdbx_strand_id
1 'polypeptide(L)'
;MPGIIGQIIAGVVIGPTFIGNIMPDFFSWLFPSSGYLKGVVFLGLIFIMLKIGIEVELSSIFKQGKSIVVISFFSIIIPFLVGFFASWYCPVVTGGSTRALSVSLFFSIAIAITALPVIAKILLDVKIFHSDLGMVILISAMINDIIGWILFSSLIKSIESEVIAFSTIVYSLLVTITFAIFIVTIFRYVLNEILPFIQAKMEWPGSVITITLVLSMFIASFTESIGMHAFFGAFLAGIAIGDSSHIKSHTKDILNQFIDNFFSPLFFVSIGLQINLLTHFSLLQSLSLIIMIFISNIIGSFIAGTIVKNTFRDSLAIGIGMSTSGTMGIIVGLFALQYGIINQTTYTSIVIMAVVTSLAAGPLLKLILKPPKAITLIDLIDNNFIPDCKSNNRYELIHELANEVQKRWNIDAEVVAQKIIEREMTMSTGIGNAIAVPHARLTYCKKPLILCTTSKQGIDFDAPDGKPAHIIFLIITPHEDHDSQIYILAEISRIFSNASVRDKVMNATNNNEFIAILKNTYHMLSLRE
;
A
#
# COMPACT_ATOMS: atom_id res chain seq x y z
N MET A 1 5.69 4.16 -13.83
CA MET A 1 4.58 5.12 -13.64
C MET A 1 3.32 4.34 -13.27
N PRO A 2 2.51 4.79 -12.33
CA PRO A 2 1.20 4.20 -12.12
C PRO A 2 0.40 4.22 -13.43
N GLY A 3 -0.19 3.08 -13.84
CA GLY A 3 -0.90 2.95 -15.13
C GLY A 3 -2.00 4.01 -15.32
N ILE A 4 -2.66 4.39 -14.24
CA ILE A 4 -3.69 5.44 -14.18
C ILE A 4 -3.19 6.79 -14.74
N ILE A 5 -1.98 7.21 -14.37
CA ILE A 5 -1.41 8.47 -14.86
C ILE A 5 -1.19 8.41 -16.38
N GLY A 6 -0.71 7.26 -16.88
CA GLY A 6 -0.57 7.05 -18.33
C GLY A 6 -1.91 7.14 -19.07
N GLN A 7 -2.99 6.63 -18.49
CA GLN A 7 -4.34 6.70 -19.06
C GLN A 7 -4.87 8.15 -19.09
N ILE A 8 -4.65 8.93 -18.03
CA ILE A 8 -5.03 10.36 -18.01
C ILE A 8 -4.22 11.15 -19.04
N ILE A 9 -2.90 10.93 -19.12
CA ILE A 9 -2.04 11.58 -20.12
C ILE A 9 -2.48 11.22 -21.53
N ALA A 10 -2.80 9.96 -21.79
CA ALA A 10 -3.33 9.54 -23.08
C ALA A 10 -4.62 10.29 -23.42
N GLY A 11 -5.53 10.45 -22.45
CA GLY A 11 -6.74 11.25 -22.61
C GLY A 11 -6.46 12.72 -22.90
N VAL A 12 -5.49 13.33 -22.24
CA VAL A 12 -5.07 14.73 -22.49
C VAL A 12 -4.48 14.89 -23.88
N VAL A 13 -3.66 13.92 -24.34
CA VAL A 13 -3.07 13.93 -25.69
C VAL A 13 -4.13 13.75 -26.77
N ILE A 14 -5.06 12.81 -26.61
CA ILE A 14 -6.15 12.56 -27.54
C ILE A 14 -7.19 13.68 -27.50
N GLY A 15 -7.30 14.36 -26.34
CA GLY A 15 -8.30 15.38 -26.01
C GLY A 15 -8.08 16.74 -26.66
N PRO A 16 -8.82 17.75 -26.18
CA PRO A 16 -8.81 19.10 -26.73
C PRO A 16 -7.47 19.82 -26.55
N THR A 17 -6.59 19.31 -25.70
CA THR A 17 -5.25 19.90 -25.52
C THR A 17 -4.36 19.73 -26.74
N PHE A 18 -4.36 18.54 -27.38
CA PHE A 18 -3.43 18.23 -28.47
C PHE A 18 -4.17 17.84 -29.74
N ILE A 19 -4.77 16.64 -29.85
CA ILE A 19 -5.44 16.18 -31.09
C ILE A 19 -6.66 17.04 -31.39
N GLY A 20 -7.49 17.37 -30.40
CA GLY A 20 -8.66 18.22 -30.61
C GLY A 20 -8.32 19.66 -31.01
N ASN A 21 -7.10 20.15 -30.69
CA ASN A 21 -6.64 21.46 -31.17
C ASN A 21 -6.06 21.40 -32.58
N ILE A 22 -5.38 20.30 -32.97
CA ILE A 22 -4.75 20.14 -34.29
C ILE A 22 -5.79 19.71 -35.33
N MET A 23 -6.71 18.80 -34.96
CA MET A 23 -7.69 18.18 -35.84
C MET A 23 -9.10 18.21 -35.22
N PRO A 24 -9.74 19.39 -35.07
CA PRO A 24 -11.01 19.55 -34.37
C PRO A 24 -12.16 18.73 -34.99
N ASP A 25 -12.21 18.60 -36.30
CA ASP A 25 -13.25 17.83 -36.99
C ASP A 25 -13.11 16.32 -36.73
N PHE A 26 -11.88 15.81 -36.74
CA PHE A 26 -11.59 14.41 -36.37
C PHE A 26 -11.92 14.12 -34.93
N PHE A 27 -11.57 15.03 -34.02
CA PHE A 27 -11.89 14.90 -32.60
C PHE A 27 -13.41 14.86 -32.35
N SER A 28 -14.16 15.77 -32.96
CA SER A 28 -15.62 15.82 -32.83
C SER A 28 -16.33 14.61 -33.47
N TRP A 29 -15.76 14.04 -34.54
CA TRP A 29 -16.23 12.78 -35.12
C TRP A 29 -15.95 11.57 -34.22
N LEU A 30 -14.75 11.50 -33.62
CA LEU A 30 -14.34 10.37 -32.77
C LEU A 30 -15.05 10.38 -31.41
N PHE A 31 -15.25 11.57 -30.84
CA PHE A 31 -15.90 11.79 -29.55
C PHE A 31 -17.15 12.67 -29.72
N PRO A 32 -18.17 12.16 -30.37
CA PRO A 32 -19.42 12.91 -30.49
C PRO A 32 -20.00 13.13 -29.08
N SER A 33 -20.70 14.23 -28.86
CA SER A 33 -21.34 14.59 -27.60
C SER A 33 -22.50 13.63 -27.20
N SER A 34 -22.48 12.41 -27.72
CA SER A 34 -23.49 11.38 -27.48
C SER A 34 -23.42 10.87 -26.02
N GLY A 35 -24.59 10.62 -25.43
CA GLY A 35 -24.70 10.12 -24.04
C GLY A 35 -24.12 8.73 -23.82
N TYR A 36 -23.80 7.97 -24.86
CA TYR A 36 -23.32 6.58 -24.75
C TYR A 36 -22.00 6.47 -24.02
N LEU A 37 -21.01 7.30 -24.37
CA LEU A 37 -19.71 7.31 -23.69
C LEU A 37 -19.88 7.69 -22.21
N LYS A 38 -20.74 8.67 -21.92
CA LYS A 38 -21.02 9.09 -20.53
C LYS A 38 -21.62 7.95 -19.70
N GLY A 39 -22.51 7.15 -20.28
CA GLY A 39 -23.08 5.96 -19.60
C GLY A 39 -22.02 4.91 -19.26
N VAL A 40 -21.14 4.58 -20.22
CA VAL A 40 -20.06 3.62 -20.00
C VAL A 40 -19.04 4.14 -18.97
N VAL A 41 -18.71 5.43 -19.01
CA VAL A 41 -17.83 6.09 -18.04
C VAL A 41 -18.45 6.08 -16.64
N PHE A 42 -19.76 6.31 -16.53
CA PHE A 42 -20.48 6.24 -15.25
C PHE A 42 -20.49 4.82 -14.67
N LEU A 43 -20.74 3.78 -15.47
CA LEU A 43 -20.58 2.39 -15.07
C LEU A 43 -19.15 2.08 -14.64
N GLY A 44 -18.18 2.60 -15.38
CA GLY A 44 -16.77 2.50 -15.02
C GLY A 44 -16.48 3.06 -13.63
N LEU A 45 -17.05 4.22 -13.31
CA LEU A 45 -16.90 4.82 -11.99
C LEU A 45 -17.52 3.94 -10.89
N ILE A 46 -18.74 3.40 -11.10
CA ILE A 46 -19.39 2.50 -10.15
C ILE A 46 -18.50 1.28 -9.85
N PHE A 47 -17.93 0.66 -10.88
CA PHE A 47 -17.10 -0.53 -10.70
C PHE A 47 -15.70 -0.21 -10.11
N ILE A 48 -15.14 0.95 -10.43
CA ILE A 48 -13.92 1.44 -9.77
C ILE A 48 -14.18 1.66 -8.27
N MET A 49 -15.32 2.24 -7.91
CA MET A 49 -15.72 2.44 -6.51
C MET A 49 -15.95 1.13 -5.77
N LEU A 50 -16.60 0.16 -6.44
CA LEU A 50 -16.73 -1.20 -5.93
C LEU A 50 -15.36 -1.82 -5.64
N LYS A 51 -14.42 -1.74 -6.58
CA LYS A 51 -13.06 -2.26 -6.41
C LYS A 51 -12.35 -1.60 -5.22
N ILE A 52 -12.39 -0.27 -5.12
CA ILE A 52 -11.78 0.47 -4.01
C ILE A 52 -12.38 0.02 -2.67
N GLY A 53 -13.71 -0.18 -2.62
CA GLY A 53 -14.39 -0.71 -1.44
C GLY A 53 -13.91 -2.13 -1.08
N ILE A 54 -13.72 -3.01 -2.06
CA ILE A 54 -13.22 -4.39 -1.85
C ILE A 54 -11.80 -4.42 -1.27
N GLU A 55 -10.98 -3.42 -1.56
CA GLU A 55 -9.62 -3.29 -1.03
C GLU A 55 -9.58 -2.84 0.45
N VAL A 56 -10.70 -2.35 1.00
CA VAL A 56 -10.80 -1.93 2.40
C VAL A 56 -10.96 -3.14 3.32
N GLU A 57 -9.96 -3.40 4.18
CA GLU A 57 -9.98 -4.45 5.20
C GLU A 57 -10.37 -3.88 6.57
N LEU A 58 -11.66 -3.91 6.92
CA LEU A 58 -12.15 -3.41 8.21
C LEU A 58 -11.51 -4.14 9.40
N SER A 59 -11.23 -5.44 9.26
CA SER A 59 -10.60 -6.23 10.31
C SER A 59 -9.20 -5.72 10.70
N SER A 60 -8.46 -5.19 9.75
CA SER A 60 -7.14 -4.58 9.96
C SER A 60 -7.23 -3.24 10.68
N ILE A 61 -8.29 -2.45 10.41
CA ILE A 61 -8.54 -1.17 11.10
C ILE A 61 -8.80 -1.39 12.61
N PHE A 62 -9.64 -2.39 12.95
CA PHE A 62 -10.02 -2.64 14.35
C PHE A 62 -8.91 -3.28 15.20
N LYS A 63 -7.94 -3.97 14.59
CA LYS A 63 -6.83 -4.64 15.30
C LYS A 63 -5.69 -3.69 15.66
N GLN A 64 -5.62 -2.51 15.07
CA GLN A 64 -4.50 -1.60 15.20
C GLN A 64 -4.68 -0.66 16.42
N GLY A 65 -3.55 -0.34 17.06
CA GLY A 65 -3.52 0.40 18.32
C GLY A 65 -3.86 1.90 18.18
N LYS A 66 -3.88 2.59 19.31
CA LYS A 66 -4.20 4.02 19.44
C LYS A 66 -3.41 4.94 18.49
N SER A 67 -2.20 4.54 18.09
CA SER A 67 -1.34 5.33 17.21
C SER A 67 -1.96 5.60 15.84
N ILE A 68 -2.59 4.60 15.22
CA ILE A 68 -3.21 4.76 13.89
C ILE A 68 -4.42 5.67 13.96
N VAL A 69 -5.23 5.54 15.01
CA VAL A 69 -6.41 6.43 15.19
C VAL A 69 -5.97 7.90 15.29
N VAL A 70 -4.91 8.18 16.06
CA VAL A 70 -4.38 9.54 16.20
C VAL A 70 -3.81 10.06 14.88
N ILE A 71 -3.03 9.23 14.16
CA ILE A 71 -2.45 9.61 12.87
C ILE A 71 -3.56 9.88 11.85
N SER A 72 -4.54 8.99 11.72
CA SER A 72 -5.67 9.17 10.80
C SER A 72 -6.46 10.44 11.12
N PHE A 73 -6.75 10.70 12.40
CA PHE A 73 -7.48 11.89 12.82
C PHE A 73 -6.76 13.18 12.41
N PHE A 74 -5.46 13.31 12.70
CA PHE A 74 -4.72 14.52 12.34
C PHE A 74 -4.42 14.63 10.85
N SER A 75 -4.29 13.50 10.15
CA SER A 75 -4.15 13.47 8.68
C SER A 75 -5.43 13.85 7.92
N ILE A 76 -6.58 13.89 8.60
CA ILE A 76 -7.82 14.41 8.03
C ILE A 76 -8.06 15.83 8.50
N ILE A 77 -8.05 16.07 9.82
CA ILE A 77 -8.53 17.34 10.38
C ILE A 77 -7.64 18.52 10.00
N ILE A 78 -6.31 18.34 9.97
CA ILE A 78 -5.40 19.43 9.63
C ILE A 78 -5.50 19.80 8.15
N PRO A 79 -5.42 18.87 7.17
CA PRO A 79 -5.65 19.20 5.77
C PRO A 79 -7.05 19.77 5.51
N PHE A 80 -8.07 19.25 6.19
CA PHE A 80 -9.43 19.77 6.09
C PHE A 80 -9.51 21.26 6.53
N LEU A 81 -8.96 21.60 7.68
CA LEU A 81 -8.93 22.99 8.16
C LEU A 81 -8.08 23.89 7.26
N VAL A 82 -6.92 23.44 6.82
CA VAL A 82 -6.06 24.19 5.90
C VAL A 82 -6.79 24.43 4.58
N GLY A 83 -7.44 23.40 4.01
CA GLY A 83 -8.25 23.51 2.80
C GLY A 83 -9.40 24.52 2.96
N PHE A 84 -10.09 24.48 4.11
CA PHE A 84 -11.19 25.39 4.43
C PHE A 84 -10.72 26.84 4.49
N PHE A 85 -9.74 27.13 5.33
CA PHE A 85 -9.27 28.52 5.53
C PHE A 85 -8.53 29.06 4.31
N ALA A 86 -7.72 28.23 3.63
CA ALA A 86 -7.05 28.64 2.41
C ALA A 86 -8.04 29.01 1.30
N SER A 87 -9.07 28.21 1.09
CA SER A 87 -10.10 28.50 0.08
C SER A 87 -10.97 29.70 0.47
N TRP A 88 -11.19 29.92 1.78
CA TRP A 88 -11.98 31.07 2.25
C TRP A 88 -11.24 32.38 2.13
N TYR A 89 -9.93 32.44 2.40
CA TYR A 89 -9.14 33.66 2.45
C TYR A 89 -8.26 33.89 1.23
N CYS A 90 -7.92 32.86 0.45
CA CYS A 90 -7.00 32.94 -0.67
C CYS A 90 -7.70 32.71 -2.02
N PRO A 91 -8.04 33.76 -2.78
CA PRO A 91 -8.71 33.64 -4.09
C PRO A 91 -7.91 32.80 -5.12
N VAL A 92 -6.59 32.72 -4.97
CA VAL A 92 -5.73 31.93 -5.86
C VAL A 92 -6.08 30.44 -5.78
N VAL A 93 -6.42 29.94 -4.58
CA VAL A 93 -6.79 28.53 -4.36
C VAL A 93 -8.08 28.19 -5.09
N THR A 94 -9.07 29.08 -5.05
CA THR A 94 -10.40 28.88 -5.64
C THR A 94 -10.51 29.28 -7.11
N GLY A 95 -9.43 29.83 -7.71
CA GLY A 95 -9.48 30.33 -9.09
C GLY A 95 -10.45 31.52 -9.26
N GLY A 96 -10.63 32.31 -8.20
CA GLY A 96 -11.54 33.49 -8.21
C GLY A 96 -13.01 33.10 -7.98
N SER A 97 -13.35 31.86 -7.64
CA SER A 97 -14.72 31.49 -7.26
C SER A 97 -15.17 32.27 -6.02
N THR A 98 -16.48 32.53 -5.94
CA THR A 98 -17.06 33.27 -4.81
C THR A 98 -16.80 32.55 -3.48
N ARG A 99 -16.68 33.35 -2.39
CA ARG A 99 -16.60 32.84 -1.01
C ARG A 99 -17.92 32.17 -0.62
N ALA A 100 -18.07 30.91 -1.01
CA ALA A 100 -19.24 30.11 -0.66
C ALA A 100 -18.81 28.95 0.27
N LEU A 101 -19.67 28.64 1.23
CA LEU A 101 -19.41 27.54 2.17
C LEU A 101 -19.19 26.21 1.44
N SER A 102 -19.96 25.96 0.38
CA SER A 102 -19.82 24.77 -0.47
C SER A 102 -18.43 24.65 -1.11
N VAL A 103 -17.89 25.76 -1.62
CA VAL A 103 -16.53 25.81 -2.22
C VAL A 103 -15.50 25.48 -1.17
N SER A 104 -15.58 26.09 0.02
CA SER A 104 -14.60 25.87 1.09
C SER A 104 -14.68 24.46 1.65
N LEU A 105 -15.86 23.89 1.83
CA LEU A 105 -16.03 22.49 2.23
C LEU A 105 -15.51 21.51 1.17
N PHE A 106 -15.75 21.82 -0.11
CA PHE A 106 -15.20 21.04 -1.21
C PHE A 106 -13.66 20.99 -1.16
N PHE A 107 -12.99 22.14 -1.08
CA PHE A 107 -11.53 22.20 -1.00
C PHE A 107 -11.00 21.53 0.27
N SER A 108 -11.70 21.65 1.40
CA SER A 108 -11.38 20.92 2.64
C SER A 108 -11.32 19.43 2.41
N ILE A 109 -12.35 18.87 1.77
CA ILE A 109 -12.45 17.45 1.47
C ILE A 109 -11.40 17.04 0.42
N ALA A 110 -11.27 17.81 -0.67
CA ALA A 110 -10.33 17.50 -1.76
C ALA A 110 -8.86 17.43 -1.31
N ILE A 111 -8.47 18.26 -0.31
CA ILE A 111 -7.12 18.27 0.25
C ILE A 111 -6.93 17.21 1.35
N ALA A 112 -8.00 16.85 2.07
CA ALA A 112 -7.94 15.84 3.14
C ALA A 112 -7.97 14.39 2.63
N ILE A 113 -8.54 14.14 1.45
CA ILE A 113 -8.66 12.79 0.89
C ILE A 113 -7.31 12.30 0.35
N THR A 114 -6.94 11.08 0.75
CA THR A 114 -5.76 10.36 0.27
C THR A 114 -6.20 9.18 -0.60
N ALA A 115 -5.51 8.88 -1.71
CA ALA A 115 -5.87 7.77 -2.58
C ALA A 115 -5.22 6.45 -2.14
N LEU A 116 -5.99 5.58 -1.49
CA LEU A 116 -5.54 4.27 -1.03
C LEU A 116 -4.84 3.43 -2.13
N PRO A 117 -5.40 3.23 -3.35
CA PRO A 117 -4.74 2.37 -4.35
C PRO A 117 -3.39 2.92 -4.83
N VAL A 118 -3.26 4.25 -4.85
CA VAL A 118 -2.02 4.90 -5.28
C VAL A 118 -0.94 4.74 -4.23
N ILE A 119 -1.25 5.01 -2.96
CA ILE A 119 -0.27 4.87 -1.87
C ILE A 119 0.12 3.41 -1.65
N ALA A 120 -0.82 2.46 -1.73
CA ALA A 120 -0.53 1.04 -1.63
C ALA A 120 0.52 0.61 -2.67
N LYS A 121 0.34 1.01 -3.92
CA LYS A 121 1.32 0.75 -4.98
C LYS A 121 2.67 1.42 -4.73
N ILE A 122 2.68 2.67 -4.27
CA ILE A 122 3.92 3.39 -3.93
C ILE A 122 4.68 2.66 -2.82
N LEU A 123 3.99 2.20 -1.76
CA LEU A 123 4.59 1.46 -0.66
C LEU A 123 5.21 0.12 -1.13
N LEU A 124 4.56 -0.57 -2.08
CA LEU A 124 5.11 -1.77 -2.72
C LEU A 124 6.37 -1.43 -3.54
N ASP A 125 6.34 -0.38 -4.36
CA ASP A 125 7.48 0.05 -5.20
C ASP A 125 8.68 0.54 -4.36
N VAL A 126 8.43 1.07 -3.16
CA VAL A 126 9.45 1.49 -2.18
C VAL A 126 9.89 0.32 -1.28
N LYS A 127 9.22 -0.84 -1.35
CA LYS A 127 9.47 -2.06 -0.57
C LYS A 127 9.27 -1.89 0.95
N ILE A 128 8.33 -1.05 1.36
CA ILE A 128 7.97 -0.85 2.78
C ILE A 128 6.52 -1.22 3.08
N PHE A 129 5.81 -1.84 2.14
CA PHE A 129 4.39 -2.19 2.28
C PHE A 129 4.10 -3.01 3.54
N HIS A 130 4.93 -3.99 3.87
CA HIS A 130 4.79 -4.86 5.05
C HIS A 130 5.52 -4.35 6.30
N SER A 131 6.12 -3.15 6.27
CA SER A 131 6.73 -2.55 7.46
C SER A 131 5.69 -1.89 8.34
N ASP A 132 5.98 -1.72 9.64
CA ASP A 132 5.10 -1.03 10.59
C ASP A 132 4.69 0.35 10.08
N LEU A 133 5.66 1.11 9.52
CA LEU A 133 5.40 2.42 8.95
C LEU A 133 4.50 2.34 7.70
N GLY A 134 4.75 1.37 6.82
CA GLY A 134 3.92 1.14 5.64
C GLY A 134 2.48 0.80 6.01
N MET A 135 2.30 -0.08 6.99
CA MET A 135 0.97 -0.44 7.51
C MET A 135 0.26 0.74 8.17
N VAL A 136 0.96 1.58 8.93
CA VAL A 136 0.40 2.81 9.49
C VAL A 136 -0.11 3.75 8.39
N ILE A 137 0.68 3.99 7.35
CA ILE A 137 0.28 4.84 6.22
C ILE A 137 -0.92 4.24 5.50
N LEU A 138 -0.89 2.93 5.20
CA LEU A 138 -1.94 2.23 4.47
C LEU A 138 -3.27 2.29 5.20
N ILE A 139 -3.30 1.92 6.49
CA ILE A 139 -4.54 1.88 7.28
C ILE A 139 -5.05 3.31 7.53
N SER A 140 -4.16 4.28 7.72
CA SER A 140 -4.59 5.69 7.83
C SER A 140 -5.22 6.18 6.52
N ALA A 141 -4.68 5.80 5.36
CA ALA A 141 -5.28 6.11 4.07
C ALA A 141 -6.66 5.44 3.89
N MET A 142 -6.82 4.18 4.33
CA MET A 142 -8.12 3.49 4.32
C MET A 142 -9.17 4.24 5.15
N ILE A 143 -8.82 4.67 6.35
CA ILE A 143 -9.72 5.45 7.22
C ILE A 143 -10.07 6.79 6.56
N ASN A 144 -9.08 7.46 5.97
CA ASN A 144 -9.28 8.73 5.27
C ASN A 144 -10.20 8.59 4.07
N ASP A 145 -10.08 7.51 3.30
CA ASP A 145 -10.98 7.23 2.16
C ASP A 145 -12.43 7.09 2.64
N ILE A 146 -12.68 6.29 3.67
CA ILE A 146 -14.04 6.09 4.21
C ILE A 146 -14.62 7.42 4.69
N ILE A 147 -13.88 8.17 5.51
CA ILE A 147 -14.35 9.46 6.05
C ILE A 147 -14.51 10.48 4.92
N GLY A 148 -13.58 10.53 3.98
CA GLY A 148 -13.64 11.42 2.83
C GLY A 148 -14.90 11.19 1.98
N TRP A 149 -15.26 9.94 1.71
CA TRP A 149 -16.49 9.61 0.98
C TRP A 149 -17.76 9.97 1.75
N ILE A 150 -17.79 9.76 3.07
CA ILE A 150 -18.92 10.16 3.91
C ILE A 150 -19.10 11.69 3.87
N LEU A 151 -18.02 12.44 4.05
CA LEU A 151 -18.06 13.89 4.00
C LEU A 151 -18.46 14.42 2.62
N PHE A 152 -17.91 13.82 1.56
CA PHE A 152 -18.20 14.22 0.18
C PHE A 152 -19.66 13.93 -0.21
N SER A 153 -20.17 12.74 0.09
CA SER A 153 -21.58 12.37 -0.14
C SER A 153 -22.53 13.32 0.60
N SER A 154 -22.19 13.68 1.86
CA SER A 154 -22.97 14.62 2.65
C SER A 154 -22.96 16.05 2.07
N LEU A 155 -21.82 16.50 1.55
CA LEU A 155 -21.70 17.79 0.90
C LEU A 155 -22.56 17.87 -0.35
N ILE A 156 -22.48 16.88 -1.23
CA ILE A 156 -23.27 16.86 -2.47
C ILE A 156 -24.77 16.88 -2.16
N LYS A 157 -25.23 16.03 -1.23
CA LYS A 157 -26.62 16.01 -0.80
C LYS A 157 -27.09 17.38 -0.25
N SER A 158 -26.23 18.09 0.47
CA SER A 158 -26.54 19.43 1.00
C SER A 158 -26.64 20.47 -0.11
N ILE A 159 -25.88 20.33 -1.19
CA ILE A 159 -25.95 21.22 -2.36
C ILE A 159 -27.23 21.00 -3.14
N GLU A 160 -27.62 19.75 -3.36
CA GLU A 160 -28.87 19.39 -4.06
C GLU A 160 -30.14 19.90 -3.34
N SER A 161 -30.10 20.03 -2.03
CA SER A 161 -31.23 20.52 -1.24
C SER A 161 -31.44 22.05 -1.34
N GLU A 162 -30.63 22.77 -2.12
CA GLU A 162 -30.62 24.25 -2.28
C GLU A 162 -30.46 25.06 -0.98
N VAL A 163 -30.45 24.40 0.18
CA VAL A 163 -30.32 25.02 1.50
C VAL A 163 -29.03 24.50 2.18
N ILE A 164 -27.96 25.27 2.03
CA ILE A 164 -26.69 24.98 2.72
C ILE A 164 -26.74 25.60 4.12
N ALA A 165 -27.57 25.02 4.99
CA ALA A 165 -27.58 25.35 6.41
C ALA A 165 -26.71 24.32 7.17
N PHE A 166 -26.08 24.74 8.27
CA PHE A 166 -25.30 23.83 9.12
C PHE A 166 -26.11 22.60 9.58
N SER A 167 -27.39 22.80 9.89
CA SER A 167 -28.32 21.72 10.25
C SER A 167 -28.49 20.69 9.12
N THR A 168 -28.56 21.14 7.86
CA THR A 168 -28.71 20.25 6.69
C THR A 168 -27.46 19.40 6.49
N ILE A 169 -26.26 20.00 6.67
CA ILE A 169 -24.99 19.27 6.59
C ILE A 169 -24.92 18.18 7.68
N VAL A 170 -25.23 18.55 8.94
CA VAL A 170 -25.22 17.60 10.06
C VAL A 170 -26.25 16.48 9.85
N TYR A 171 -27.45 16.81 9.39
CA TYR A 171 -28.48 15.79 9.08
C TYR A 171 -28.03 14.85 7.97
N SER A 172 -27.49 15.39 6.87
CA SER A 172 -26.95 14.63 5.75
C SER A 172 -25.82 13.70 6.19
N LEU A 173 -24.92 14.19 7.03
CA LEU A 173 -23.83 13.41 7.61
C LEU A 173 -24.35 12.24 8.45
N LEU A 174 -25.32 12.50 9.34
CA LEU A 174 -25.93 11.45 10.18
C LEU A 174 -26.63 10.38 9.34
N VAL A 175 -27.38 10.77 8.31
CA VAL A 175 -28.03 9.83 7.39
C VAL A 175 -26.98 8.99 6.65
N THR A 176 -25.93 9.61 6.15
CA THR A 176 -24.87 8.93 5.42
C THR A 176 -24.11 7.93 6.31
N ILE A 177 -23.78 8.33 7.54
CA ILE A 177 -23.13 7.43 8.52
C ILE A 177 -24.05 6.27 8.89
N THR A 178 -25.32 6.54 9.17
CA THR A 178 -26.30 5.50 9.53
C THR A 178 -26.46 4.48 8.39
N PHE A 179 -26.56 4.97 7.16
CA PHE A 179 -26.63 4.12 5.98
C PHE A 179 -25.34 3.30 5.77
N ALA A 180 -24.16 3.92 5.95
CA ALA A 180 -22.89 3.21 5.87
C ALA A 180 -22.80 2.07 6.89
N ILE A 181 -23.19 2.32 8.15
CA ILE A 181 -23.24 1.31 9.20
C ILE A 181 -24.23 0.20 8.82
N PHE A 182 -25.41 0.56 8.31
CA PHE A 182 -26.43 -0.41 7.88
C PHE A 182 -25.87 -1.37 6.80
N ILE A 183 -25.27 -0.82 5.74
CA ILE A 183 -24.71 -1.65 4.66
C ILE A 183 -23.55 -2.51 5.17
N VAL A 184 -22.61 -1.94 5.91
CA VAL A 184 -21.43 -2.67 6.37
C VAL A 184 -21.76 -3.75 7.41
N THR A 185 -22.86 -3.60 8.17
CA THR A 185 -23.26 -4.58 9.19
C THR A 185 -24.31 -5.54 8.67
N ILE A 186 -25.50 -5.04 8.33
CA ILE A 186 -26.66 -5.88 8.00
C ILE A 186 -26.53 -6.51 6.62
N PHE A 187 -26.16 -5.72 5.61
CA PHE A 187 -26.00 -6.25 4.26
C PHE A 187 -24.85 -7.27 4.17
N ARG A 188 -23.73 -7.02 4.87
CA ARG A 188 -22.64 -7.98 5.01
C ARG A 188 -23.10 -9.30 5.63
N TYR A 189 -23.92 -9.24 6.69
CA TYR A 189 -24.48 -10.45 7.30
C TYR A 189 -25.31 -11.26 6.29
N VAL A 190 -26.18 -10.59 5.56
CA VAL A 190 -27.00 -11.22 4.50
C VAL A 190 -26.14 -11.82 3.39
N LEU A 191 -25.08 -11.11 2.97
CA LEU A 191 -24.14 -11.63 1.97
C LEU A 191 -23.44 -12.91 2.42
N ASN A 192 -23.00 -12.96 3.67
CA ASN A 192 -22.32 -14.13 4.22
C ASN A 192 -23.21 -15.38 4.29
N GLU A 193 -24.53 -15.21 4.38
CA GLU A 193 -25.49 -16.31 4.29
C GLU A 193 -25.79 -16.73 2.83
N ILE A 194 -25.86 -15.78 1.91
CA ILE A 194 -26.22 -16.03 0.51
C ILE A 194 -25.05 -16.57 -0.31
N LEU A 195 -23.83 -16.05 -0.12
CA LEU A 195 -22.68 -16.42 -0.93
C LEU A 195 -22.33 -17.92 -0.88
N PRO A 196 -22.33 -18.62 0.26
CA PRO A 196 -22.09 -20.06 0.30
C PRO A 196 -23.12 -20.87 -0.49
N PHE A 197 -24.38 -20.48 -0.42
CA PHE A 197 -25.46 -21.13 -1.18
C PHE A 197 -25.26 -20.99 -2.69
N ILE A 198 -24.84 -19.81 -3.15
CA ILE A 198 -24.56 -19.52 -4.55
C ILE A 198 -23.34 -20.35 -5.01
N GLN A 199 -22.26 -20.35 -4.23
CA GLN A 199 -21.05 -21.10 -4.56
C GLN A 199 -21.28 -22.62 -4.64
N ALA A 200 -22.24 -23.14 -3.86
CA ALA A 200 -22.56 -24.55 -3.86
C ALA A 200 -23.41 -24.99 -5.06
N LYS A 201 -24.22 -24.08 -5.63
CA LYS A 201 -25.21 -24.43 -6.67
C LYS A 201 -24.90 -23.90 -8.06
N MET A 202 -24.02 -22.92 -8.19
CA MET A 202 -23.73 -22.22 -9.46
C MET A 202 -22.25 -22.37 -9.84
N GLU A 203 -21.97 -22.19 -11.14
CA GLU A 203 -20.60 -22.29 -11.65
C GLU A 203 -19.68 -21.20 -11.08
N TRP A 204 -18.61 -21.60 -10.46
CA TRP A 204 -17.59 -20.73 -9.91
C TRP A 204 -16.45 -20.53 -10.94
N PRO A 205 -15.85 -19.33 -11.10
CA PRO A 205 -16.05 -18.07 -10.33
C PRO A 205 -17.11 -17.13 -10.95
N GLY A 206 -17.64 -17.42 -12.12
CA GLY A 206 -18.48 -16.53 -12.92
C GLY A 206 -19.74 -16.04 -12.20
N SER A 207 -20.45 -16.94 -11.51
CA SER A 207 -21.68 -16.59 -10.78
C SER A 207 -21.42 -15.61 -9.63
N VAL A 208 -20.33 -15.79 -8.88
CA VAL A 208 -19.97 -14.88 -7.79
C VAL A 208 -19.63 -13.49 -8.32
N ILE A 209 -18.89 -13.39 -9.44
CA ILE A 209 -18.59 -12.13 -10.10
C ILE A 209 -19.88 -11.44 -10.55
N THR A 210 -20.75 -12.16 -11.25
CA THR A 210 -22.02 -11.62 -11.75
C THR A 210 -22.88 -11.08 -10.60
N ILE A 211 -23.03 -11.86 -9.52
CA ILE A 211 -23.81 -11.43 -8.36
C ILE A 211 -23.19 -10.23 -7.67
N THR A 212 -21.86 -10.21 -7.53
CA THR A 212 -21.13 -9.05 -6.98
C THR A 212 -21.41 -7.78 -7.77
N LEU A 213 -21.34 -7.85 -9.10
CA LEU A 213 -21.63 -6.72 -9.99
C LEU A 213 -23.10 -6.29 -9.92
N VAL A 214 -24.03 -7.24 -9.98
CA VAL A 214 -25.49 -6.96 -9.89
C VAL A 214 -25.85 -6.34 -8.55
N LEU A 215 -25.34 -6.89 -7.44
CA LEU A 215 -25.60 -6.35 -6.10
C LEU A 215 -25.00 -4.96 -5.93
N SER A 216 -23.81 -4.72 -6.45
CA SER A 216 -23.20 -3.38 -6.39
C SER A 216 -24.02 -2.35 -7.16
N MET A 217 -24.52 -2.70 -8.35
CA MET A 217 -25.40 -1.85 -9.13
C MET A 217 -26.76 -1.61 -8.45
N PHE A 218 -27.32 -2.65 -7.81
CA PHE A 218 -28.57 -2.54 -7.05
C PHE A 218 -28.41 -1.58 -5.86
N ILE A 219 -27.33 -1.72 -5.06
CA ILE A 219 -27.07 -0.83 -3.94
C ILE A 219 -26.76 0.58 -4.43
N ALA A 220 -26.02 0.72 -5.54
CA ALA A 220 -25.76 2.01 -6.16
C ALA A 220 -27.05 2.72 -6.60
N SER A 221 -27.97 1.98 -7.24
CA SER A 221 -29.30 2.51 -7.63
C SER A 221 -30.16 2.84 -6.42
N PHE A 222 -30.12 2.00 -5.39
CA PHE A 222 -30.86 2.24 -4.15
C PHE A 222 -30.32 3.49 -3.42
N THR A 223 -29.01 3.69 -3.34
CA THR A 223 -28.42 4.92 -2.77
C THR A 223 -28.85 6.16 -3.52
N GLU A 224 -28.88 6.11 -4.85
CA GLU A 224 -29.37 7.22 -5.68
C GLU A 224 -30.83 7.55 -5.35
N SER A 225 -31.68 6.55 -5.17
CA SER A 225 -33.10 6.75 -4.87
C SER A 225 -33.37 7.40 -3.51
N ILE A 226 -32.46 7.28 -2.54
CA ILE A 226 -32.54 7.92 -1.21
C ILE A 226 -31.77 9.25 -1.14
N GLY A 227 -31.33 9.77 -2.30
CA GLY A 227 -30.62 11.04 -2.43
C GLY A 227 -29.15 10.99 -1.98
N MET A 228 -28.52 9.84 -2.10
CA MET A 228 -27.08 9.68 -1.98
C MET A 228 -26.52 9.16 -3.32
N HIS A 229 -25.31 9.59 -3.70
CA HIS A 229 -24.77 9.19 -5.00
C HIS A 229 -24.55 7.69 -5.15
N ALA A 230 -24.85 7.16 -6.35
CA ALA A 230 -24.66 5.76 -6.73
C ALA A 230 -23.23 5.25 -6.46
N PHE A 231 -22.20 6.05 -6.73
CA PHE A 231 -20.80 5.64 -6.49
C PHE A 231 -20.49 5.38 -5.01
N PHE A 232 -21.13 6.10 -4.08
CA PHE A 232 -20.96 5.85 -2.65
C PHE A 232 -21.60 4.51 -2.25
N GLY A 233 -22.76 4.19 -2.80
CA GLY A 233 -23.39 2.88 -2.64
C GLY A 233 -22.52 1.74 -3.16
N ALA A 234 -21.92 1.90 -4.34
CA ALA A 234 -21.00 0.93 -4.91
C ALA A 234 -19.73 0.73 -4.03
N PHE A 235 -19.20 1.82 -3.47
CA PHE A 235 -18.08 1.76 -2.53
C PHE A 235 -18.43 0.99 -1.25
N LEU A 236 -19.58 1.28 -0.63
CA LEU A 236 -20.06 0.55 0.56
C LEU A 236 -20.35 -0.92 0.27
N ALA A 237 -20.95 -1.22 -0.90
CA ALA A 237 -21.11 -2.59 -1.36
C ALA A 237 -19.76 -3.30 -1.47
N GLY A 238 -18.75 -2.62 -2.01
CA GLY A 238 -17.37 -3.10 -2.09
C GLY A 238 -16.79 -3.45 -0.72
N ILE A 239 -16.96 -2.60 0.28
CA ILE A 239 -16.51 -2.86 1.66
C ILE A 239 -17.21 -4.11 2.22
N ALA A 240 -18.52 -4.19 2.10
CA ALA A 240 -19.28 -5.33 2.62
C ALA A 240 -18.91 -6.66 1.95
N ILE A 241 -18.61 -6.63 0.64
CA ILE A 241 -18.17 -7.78 -0.16
C ILE A 241 -16.72 -8.13 0.13
N GLY A 242 -15.85 -7.14 0.20
CA GLY A 242 -14.40 -7.31 0.39
C GLY A 242 -14.02 -7.95 1.73
N ASP A 243 -14.77 -7.63 2.77
CA ASP A 243 -14.57 -8.17 4.12
C ASP A 243 -15.32 -9.51 4.37
N SER A 244 -15.99 -10.07 3.33
CA SER A 244 -16.63 -11.38 3.40
C SER A 244 -15.59 -12.50 3.33
N SER A 245 -15.65 -13.44 4.30
CA SER A 245 -14.78 -14.62 4.36
C SER A 245 -15.04 -15.62 3.23
N HIS A 246 -16.15 -15.49 2.50
CA HIS A 246 -16.57 -16.42 1.46
C HIS A 246 -16.08 -16.04 0.05
N ILE A 247 -15.53 -14.85 -0.15
CA ILE A 247 -14.95 -14.46 -1.45
C ILE A 247 -13.47 -14.78 -1.46
N LYS A 248 -13.09 -15.78 -2.25
CA LYS A 248 -11.69 -16.20 -2.43
C LYS A 248 -10.88 -15.09 -3.12
N SER A 249 -9.59 -15.00 -2.78
CA SER A 249 -8.65 -14.06 -3.39
C SER A 249 -8.67 -14.11 -4.92
N HIS A 250 -8.72 -15.30 -5.50
CA HIS A 250 -8.79 -15.50 -6.95
C HIS A 250 -10.02 -14.82 -7.61
N THR A 251 -11.19 -14.83 -6.97
CA THR A 251 -12.39 -14.13 -7.49
C THR A 251 -12.20 -12.62 -7.45
N LYS A 252 -11.59 -12.10 -6.36
CA LYS A 252 -11.23 -10.67 -6.26
C LYS A 252 -10.24 -10.27 -7.36
N ASP A 253 -9.24 -11.12 -7.63
CA ASP A 253 -8.23 -10.87 -8.68
C ASP A 253 -8.85 -10.80 -10.07
N ILE A 254 -9.77 -11.72 -10.42
CA ILE A 254 -10.47 -11.68 -11.72
C ILE A 254 -11.31 -10.42 -11.85
N LEU A 255 -12.06 -10.06 -10.79
CA LEU A 255 -12.87 -8.85 -10.78
C LEU A 255 -12.01 -7.60 -10.93
N ASN A 256 -10.92 -7.52 -10.18
CA ASN A 256 -9.97 -6.41 -10.26
C ASN A 256 -9.34 -6.29 -11.65
N GLN A 257 -8.91 -7.42 -12.25
CA GLN A 257 -8.37 -7.43 -13.63
C GLN A 257 -9.40 -6.95 -14.65
N PHE A 258 -10.65 -7.37 -14.54
CA PHE A 258 -11.73 -6.92 -15.43
C PHE A 258 -11.95 -5.40 -15.32
N ILE A 259 -12.02 -4.88 -14.10
CA ILE A 259 -12.21 -3.45 -13.84
C ILE A 259 -10.99 -2.66 -14.34
N ASP A 260 -9.78 -3.11 -14.04
CA ASP A 260 -8.53 -2.41 -14.39
C ASP A 260 -8.22 -2.40 -15.88
N ASN A 261 -8.58 -3.48 -16.60
CA ASN A 261 -8.25 -3.59 -18.03
C ASN A 261 -9.35 -3.04 -18.94
N PHE A 262 -10.58 -2.89 -18.46
CA PHE A 262 -11.69 -2.41 -19.28
C PHE A 262 -12.24 -1.07 -18.79
N PHE A 263 -12.73 -0.98 -17.55
CA PHE A 263 -13.41 0.21 -17.06
C PHE A 263 -12.46 1.35 -16.65
N SER A 264 -11.35 1.02 -15.99
CA SER A 264 -10.39 2.03 -15.53
C SER A 264 -9.81 2.85 -16.69
N PRO A 265 -9.35 2.25 -17.81
CA PRO A 265 -8.86 3.02 -18.94
C PRO A 265 -9.93 3.95 -19.54
N LEU A 266 -11.16 3.45 -19.71
CA LEU A 266 -12.25 4.26 -20.25
C LEU A 266 -12.56 5.47 -19.36
N PHE A 267 -12.61 5.25 -18.03
CA PHE A 267 -12.85 6.31 -17.07
C PHE A 267 -11.71 7.33 -17.06
N PHE A 268 -10.45 6.90 -16.90
CA PHE A 268 -9.34 7.84 -16.75
C PHE A 268 -8.97 8.55 -18.04
N VAL A 269 -9.11 7.90 -19.20
CA VAL A 269 -8.99 8.58 -20.50
C VAL A 269 -10.08 9.62 -20.65
N SER A 270 -11.34 9.33 -20.25
CA SER A 270 -12.43 10.31 -20.32
C SER A 270 -12.19 11.55 -19.47
N ILE A 271 -11.50 11.42 -18.33
CA ILE A 271 -11.04 12.56 -17.54
C ILE A 271 -10.05 13.41 -18.33
N GLY A 272 -9.06 12.78 -18.95
CA GLY A 272 -8.07 13.46 -19.78
C GLY A 272 -8.72 14.19 -20.98
N LEU A 273 -9.75 13.59 -21.59
CA LEU A 273 -10.54 14.20 -22.68
C LEU A 273 -11.27 15.49 -22.28
N GLN A 274 -11.51 15.71 -21.00
CA GLN A 274 -12.15 16.93 -20.49
C GLN A 274 -11.15 18.06 -20.18
N ILE A 275 -9.85 17.78 -20.21
CA ILE A 275 -8.79 18.73 -19.85
C ILE A 275 -8.29 19.43 -21.10
N ASN A 276 -8.33 20.78 -21.07
CA ASN A 276 -7.67 21.61 -22.05
C ASN A 276 -6.60 22.47 -21.36
N LEU A 277 -5.34 22.01 -21.45
CA LEU A 277 -4.22 22.70 -20.82
C LEU A 277 -3.87 24.03 -21.50
N LEU A 278 -4.29 24.25 -22.74
CA LEU A 278 -4.00 25.48 -23.47
C LEU A 278 -4.88 26.66 -22.99
N THR A 279 -6.13 26.35 -22.61
CA THR A 279 -7.12 27.40 -22.24
C THR A 279 -7.39 27.45 -20.73
N HIS A 280 -7.24 26.34 -20.01
CA HIS A 280 -7.63 26.19 -18.61
C HIS A 280 -6.46 25.83 -17.68
N PHE A 281 -5.23 26.15 -18.04
CA PHE A 281 -4.07 25.93 -17.19
C PHE A 281 -3.74 27.19 -16.37
N SER A 282 -3.62 27.02 -15.06
CA SER A 282 -3.13 28.05 -14.13
C SER A 282 -1.96 27.48 -13.30
N LEU A 283 -0.74 27.93 -13.63
CA LEU A 283 0.47 27.50 -12.91
C LEU A 283 0.39 27.87 -11.43
N LEU A 284 -0.03 29.11 -11.14
CA LEU A 284 -0.09 29.63 -9.76
C LEU A 284 -1.08 28.82 -8.91
N GLN A 285 -2.27 28.53 -9.46
CA GLN A 285 -3.29 27.74 -8.78
C GLN A 285 -2.82 26.29 -8.58
N SER A 286 -2.26 25.65 -9.61
CA SER A 286 -1.76 24.28 -9.51
C SER A 286 -0.64 24.15 -8.47
N LEU A 287 0.33 25.09 -8.45
CA LEU A 287 1.39 25.11 -7.45
C LEU A 287 0.85 25.37 -6.04
N SER A 288 -0.12 26.28 -5.88
CA SER A 288 -0.71 26.56 -4.57
C SER A 288 -1.39 25.32 -3.98
N LEU A 289 -2.13 24.55 -4.78
CA LEU A 289 -2.78 23.31 -4.37
C LEU A 289 -1.76 22.22 -4.02
N ILE A 290 -0.69 22.04 -4.84
CA ILE A 290 0.38 21.07 -4.57
C ILE A 290 1.09 21.41 -3.26
N ILE A 291 1.47 22.65 -3.05
CA ILE A 291 2.14 23.11 -1.83
C ILE A 291 1.23 22.90 -0.62
N MET A 292 -0.04 23.27 -0.76
CA MET A 292 -1.02 23.17 0.32
C MET A 292 -1.23 21.73 0.78
N ILE A 293 -1.36 20.77 -0.14
CA ILE A 293 -1.58 19.36 0.23
C ILE A 293 -0.34 18.76 0.92
N PHE A 294 0.87 19.06 0.44
CA PHE A 294 2.09 18.59 1.12
C PHE A 294 2.26 19.22 2.50
N ILE A 295 2.15 20.53 2.61
CA ILE A 295 2.34 21.24 3.88
C ILE A 295 1.31 20.78 4.91
N SER A 296 0.03 20.73 4.54
CA SER A 296 -1.03 20.36 5.48
C SER A 296 -0.90 18.93 5.99
N ASN A 297 -0.59 17.96 5.12
CA ASN A 297 -0.39 16.56 5.53
C ASN A 297 0.89 16.37 6.35
N ILE A 298 1.98 17.09 6.00
CA ILE A 298 3.21 17.07 6.80
C ILE A 298 2.93 17.66 8.20
N ILE A 299 2.27 18.78 8.31
CA ILE A 299 1.91 19.38 9.61
C ILE A 299 1.03 18.41 10.41
N GLY A 300 -0.02 17.83 9.80
CA GLY A 300 -0.89 16.86 10.45
C GLY A 300 -0.13 15.64 10.98
N SER A 301 0.76 15.08 10.17
CA SER A 301 1.56 13.91 10.56
C SER A 301 2.61 14.24 11.64
N PHE A 302 3.17 15.45 11.66
CA PHE A 302 4.05 15.88 12.76
C PHE A 302 3.30 16.08 14.07
N ILE A 303 2.13 16.70 14.04
CA ILE A 303 1.29 16.84 15.25
C ILE A 303 0.92 15.44 15.79
N ALA A 304 0.45 14.55 14.92
CA ALA A 304 0.17 13.17 15.31
C ALA A 304 1.42 12.46 15.85
N GLY A 305 2.56 12.59 15.15
CA GLY A 305 3.82 11.97 15.49
C GLY A 305 4.35 12.39 16.86
N THR A 306 4.18 13.64 17.28
CA THR A 306 4.54 14.09 18.63
C THR A 306 3.71 13.40 19.71
N ILE A 307 2.43 13.14 19.45
CA ILE A 307 1.52 12.48 20.39
C ILE A 307 1.85 10.98 20.52
N VAL A 308 2.14 10.32 19.41
CA VAL A 308 2.45 8.87 19.40
C VAL A 308 3.95 8.57 19.50
N LYS A 309 4.79 9.59 19.67
CA LYS A 309 6.26 9.51 19.82
C LYS A 309 6.97 8.89 18.61
N ASN A 310 6.49 9.15 17.40
CA ASN A 310 7.16 8.78 16.17
C ASN A 310 8.45 9.59 15.97
N THR A 311 9.39 9.02 15.20
CA THR A 311 10.58 9.76 14.79
C THR A 311 10.22 10.89 13.80
N PHE A 312 11.10 11.88 13.68
CA PHE A 312 10.96 12.95 12.67
C PHE A 312 10.83 12.39 11.25
N ARG A 313 11.62 11.34 10.93
CA ARG A 313 11.60 10.69 9.62
C ARG A 313 10.29 9.97 9.36
N ASP A 314 9.77 9.23 10.34
CA ASP A 314 8.50 8.51 10.19
C ASP A 314 7.35 9.49 10.03
N SER A 315 7.30 10.58 10.82
CA SER A 315 6.29 11.63 10.69
C SER A 315 6.32 12.28 9.31
N LEU A 316 7.52 12.57 8.77
CA LEU A 316 7.67 13.14 7.43
C LEU A 316 7.24 12.15 6.34
N ALA A 317 7.59 10.87 6.48
CA ALA A 317 7.20 9.83 5.54
C ALA A 317 5.67 9.61 5.54
N ILE A 318 5.02 9.61 6.71
CA ILE A 318 3.56 9.56 6.83
C ILE A 318 2.95 10.76 6.11
N GLY A 319 3.41 11.98 6.37
CA GLY A 319 2.89 13.19 5.73
C GLY A 319 3.00 13.16 4.21
N ILE A 320 4.12 12.69 3.66
CA ILE A 320 4.29 12.55 2.21
C ILE A 320 3.40 11.44 1.65
N GLY A 321 3.30 10.30 2.33
CA GLY A 321 2.39 9.23 1.94
C GLY A 321 0.95 9.70 1.89
N MET A 322 0.51 10.39 2.92
CA MET A 322 -0.85 10.94 3.03
C MET A 322 -1.14 12.09 2.06
N SER A 323 -0.11 12.71 1.45
CA SER A 323 -0.28 13.78 0.45
C SER A 323 -0.67 13.25 -0.94
N THR A 324 -0.78 11.94 -1.15
CA THR A 324 -1.17 11.35 -2.43
C THR A 324 -2.68 11.47 -2.65
N SER A 325 -3.13 12.52 -3.35
CA SER A 325 -4.55 12.71 -3.67
C SER A 325 -5.06 11.74 -4.73
N GLY A 326 -4.21 11.38 -5.70
CA GLY A 326 -4.46 10.34 -6.71
C GLY A 326 -5.83 10.43 -7.39
N THR A 327 -6.44 9.27 -7.61
CA THR A 327 -7.73 9.12 -8.30
C THR A 327 -8.89 9.74 -7.53
N MET A 328 -8.83 9.74 -6.20
CA MET A 328 -9.90 10.27 -5.35
C MET A 328 -10.07 11.77 -5.53
N GLY A 329 -8.98 12.55 -5.49
CA GLY A 329 -9.04 13.99 -5.74
C GLY A 329 -9.60 14.34 -7.13
N ILE A 330 -9.29 13.51 -8.14
CA ILE A 330 -9.80 13.70 -9.51
C ILE A 330 -11.32 13.45 -9.57
N ILE A 331 -11.81 12.38 -8.94
CA ILE A 331 -13.23 12.03 -8.93
C ILE A 331 -14.03 13.10 -8.17
N VAL A 332 -13.56 13.49 -7.00
CA VAL A 332 -14.15 14.57 -6.20
C VAL A 332 -14.17 15.87 -7.00
N GLY A 333 -13.07 16.21 -7.70
CA GLY A 333 -12.99 17.37 -8.59
C GLY A 333 -13.96 17.31 -9.77
N LEU A 334 -14.13 16.13 -10.39
CA LEU A 334 -15.07 15.94 -11.51
C LEU A 334 -16.51 16.22 -11.08
N PHE A 335 -16.93 15.71 -9.94
CA PHE A 335 -18.26 15.99 -9.42
C PHE A 335 -18.43 17.47 -9.05
N ALA A 336 -17.44 18.09 -8.42
CA ALA A 336 -17.50 19.52 -8.12
C ALA A 336 -17.64 20.38 -9.38
N LEU A 337 -17.01 19.98 -10.49
CA LEU A 337 -17.19 20.62 -11.79
C LEU A 337 -18.61 20.40 -12.32
N GLN A 338 -19.14 19.17 -12.25
CA GLN A 338 -20.48 18.84 -12.71
C GLN A 338 -21.58 19.58 -11.94
N TYR A 339 -21.40 19.79 -10.63
CA TYR A 339 -22.30 20.56 -9.78
C TYR A 339 -22.05 22.07 -9.81
N GLY A 340 -21.13 22.55 -10.64
CA GLY A 340 -20.83 23.98 -10.77
C GLY A 340 -20.17 24.60 -9.54
N ILE A 341 -19.63 23.79 -8.62
CA ILE A 341 -18.92 24.27 -7.41
C ILE A 341 -17.59 24.92 -7.80
N ILE A 342 -16.92 24.36 -8.79
CA ILE A 342 -15.64 24.82 -9.33
C ILE A 342 -15.72 25.04 -10.85
N ASN A 343 -14.83 25.85 -11.37
CA ASN A 343 -14.67 26.05 -12.81
C ASN A 343 -13.68 25.04 -13.44
N GLN A 344 -13.61 25.04 -14.77
CA GLN A 344 -12.74 24.15 -15.54
C GLN A 344 -11.24 24.33 -15.20
N THR A 345 -10.80 25.56 -14.95
CA THR A 345 -9.41 25.86 -14.58
C THR A 345 -9.04 25.25 -13.23
N THR A 346 -9.93 25.34 -12.26
CA THR A 346 -9.75 24.74 -10.93
C THR A 346 -9.74 23.22 -11.03
N TYR A 347 -10.62 22.61 -11.82
CA TYR A 347 -10.61 21.17 -12.08
C TYR A 347 -9.29 20.70 -12.69
N THR A 348 -8.82 21.41 -13.72
CA THR A 348 -7.51 21.13 -14.35
C THR A 348 -6.38 21.20 -13.33
N SER A 349 -6.38 22.20 -12.46
CA SER A 349 -5.38 22.35 -11.41
C SER A 349 -5.42 21.22 -10.37
N ILE A 350 -6.61 20.72 -10.03
CA ILE A 350 -6.78 19.54 -9.13
C ILE A 350 -6.24 18.27 -9.80
N VAL A 351 -6.51 18.06 -11.09
CA VAL A 351 -5.96 16.89 -11.81
C VAL A 351 -4.42 16.97 -11.86
N ILE A 352 -3.85 18.13 -12.14
CA ILE A 352 -2.40 18.33 -12.11
C ILE A 352 -1.84 18.07 -10.70
N MET A 353 -2.48 18.58 -9.66
CA MET A 353 -2.11 18.31 -8.26
C MET A 353 -2.11 16.79 -7.99
N ALA A 354 -3.17 16.08 -8.35
CA ALA A 354 -3.29 14.64 -8.12
C ALA A 354 -2.20 13.83 -8.86
N VAL A 355 -1.90 14.19 -10.09
CA VAL A 355 -0.84 13.57 -10.89
C VAL A 355 0.54 13.85 -10.28
N VAL A 356 0.86 15.10 -9.99
CA VAL A 356 2.16 15.51 -9.46
C VAL A 356 2.42 14.91 -8.08
N THR A 357 1.44 14.94 -7.17
CA THR A 357 1.60 14.36 -5.83
C THR A 357 1.82 12.84 -5.88
N SER A 358 1.09 12.14 -6.75
CA SER A 358 1.25 10.70 -6.96
C SER A 358 2.62 10.32 -7.55
N LEU A 359 3.16 11.15 -8.45
CA LEU A 359 4.49 10.95 -9.04
C LEU A 359 5.62 11.29 -8.05
N ALA A 360 5.44 12.32 -7.24
CA ALA A 360 6.46 12.82 -6.33
C ALA A 360 6.60 11.95 -5.06
N ALA A 361 5.51 11.34 -4.57
CA ALA A 361 5.52 10.64 -3.29
C ALA A 361 6.51 9.47 -3.25
N GLY A 362 6.60 8.64 -4.28
CA GLY A 362 7.54 7.52 -4.33
C GLY A 362 9.02 7.93 -4.23
N PRO A 363 9.52 8.82 -5.08
CA PRO A 363 10.86 9.38 -4.98
C PRO A 363 11.13 10.08 -3.64
N LEU A 364 10.19 10.87 -3.12
CA LEU A 364 10.34 11.55 -1.84
C LEU A 364 10.42 10.56 -0.67
N LEU A 365 9.58 9.52 -0.65
CA LEU A 365 9.67 8.45 0.35
C LEU A 365 11.03 7.73 0.28
N LYS A 366 11.55 7.43 -0.91
CA LYS A 366 12.88 6.82 -1.07
C LYS A 366 14.01 7.71 -0.56
N LEU A 367 13.89 9.02 -0.71
CA LEU A 367 14.88 9.98 -0.20
C LEU A 367 14.90 10.04 1.34
N ILE A 368 13.72 9.99 1.96
CA ILE A 368 13.57 10.09 3.42
C ILE A 368 13.86 8.76 4.09
N LEU A 369 13.20 7.73 3.61
CA LEU A 369 13.40 6.37 4.05
C LEU A 369 14.60 5.83 3.25
N LYS A 370 15.82 6.13 3.69
CA LYS A 370 16.95 5.35 3.19
C LYS A 370 16.54 3.89 3.36
N PRO A 371 16.53 3.06 2.29
CA PRO A 371 16.25 1.64 2.47
C PRO A 371 17.13 1.16 3.61
N PRO A 372 16.65 0.35 4.53
CA PRO A 372 17.52 -0.29 5.48
C PRO A 372 18.63 -0.88 4.61
N LYS A 373 19.89 -0.53 4.90
CA LYS A 373 21.03 -1.06 4.17
C LYS A 373 20.77 -2.56 4.12
N ALA A 374 20.57 -3.12 2.94
CA ALA A 374 20.28 -4.55 2.85
C ALA A 374 21.39 -5.21 3.67
N ILE A 375 21.04 -5.75 4.83
CA ILE A 375 22.01 -6.37 5.72
C ILE A 375 22.52 -7.55 4.93
N THR A 376 23.69 -7.39 4.32
CA THR A 376 24.26 -8.47 3.52
C THR A 376 24.72 -9.57 4.46
N LEU A 377 24.78 -10.80 3.97
CA LEU A 377 25.35 -11.90 4.73
C LEU A 377 26.76 -11.55 5.25
N ILE A 378 27.53 -10.76 4.49
CA ILE A 378 28.86 -10.27 4.89
C ILE A 378 28.77 -9.37 6.13
N ASP A 379 27.82 -8.43 6.18
CA ASP A 379 27.65 -7.53 7.33
C ASP A 379 27.30 -8.28 8.62
N LEU A 380 26.63 -9.45 8.50
CA LEU A 380 26.23 -10.28 9.64
C LEU A 380 27.33 -11.27 10.08
N ILE A 381 28.20 -11.70 9.15
CA ILE A 381 29.23 -12.72 9.42
C ILE A 381 30.58 -12.05 9.78
N ASP A 382 30.70 -10.73 9.71
CA ASP A 382 31.97 -10.06 10.02
C ASP A 382 32.50 -10.50 11.40
N ASN A 383 33.71 -11.14 11.41
CA ASN A 383 34.34 -11.75 12.58
C ASN A 383 33.58 -12.94 13.24
N ASN A 384 32.62 -13.56 12.55
CA ASN A 384 31.79 -14.64 13.09
C ASN A 384 32.02 -15.99 12.39
N PHE A 385 33.17 -16.19 11.78
CA PHE A 385 33.60 -17.46 11.23
C PHE A 385 34.50 -18.22 12.22
N ILE A 386 34.23 -19.50 12.40
CA ILE A 386 34.98 -20.41 13.28
C ILE A 386 35.45 -21.59 12.39
N PRO A 387 36.74 -21.67 12.06
CA PRO A 387 37.24 -22.78 11.26
C PRO A 387 37.27 -24.07 12.07
N ASP A 388 36.83 -25.17 11.46
CA ASP A 388 36.97 -26.54 11.93
C ASP A 388 36.43 -26.80 13.35
N CYS A 389 35.10 -26.96 13.47
CA CYS A 389 34.46 -27.27 14.74
C CYS A 389 34.96 -28.60 15.34
N LYS A 390 34.90 -28.71 16.67
CA LYS A 390 35.40 -29.88 17.41
C LYS A 390 34.34 -30.97 17.59
N SER A 391 33.08 -30.66 17.42
CA SER A 391 31.96 -31.55 17.65
C SER A 391 31.77 -32.54 16.50
N ASN A 392 31.36 -33.76 16.83
CA ASN A 392 31.15 -34.83 15.87
C ASN A 392 29.65 -35.11 15.59
N ASN A 393 28.76 -34.52 16.35
CA ASN A 393 27.32 -34.66 16.14
C ASN A 393 26.63 -33.30 16.20
N ARG A 394 25.41 -33.19 15.63
CA ARG A 394 24.65 -31.93 15.50
C ARG A 394 24.27 -31.30 16.83
N TYR A 395 23.96 -32.06 17.86
CA TYR A 395 23.57 -31.54 19.16
C TYR A 395 24.77 -30.95 19.93
N GLU A 396 25.89 -31.67 19.93
CA GLU A 396 27.14 -31.14 20.49
C GLU A 396 27.60 -29.85 19.81
N LEU A 397 27.49 -29.83 18.46
CA LEU A 397 27.81 -28.63 17.70
C LEU A 397 26.90 -27.45 18.06
N ILE A 398 25.58 -27.69 18.21
CA ILE A 398 24.65 -26.63 18.61
C ILE A 398 25.05 -26.06 19.97
N HIS A 399 25.44 -26.87 20.95
CA HIS A 399 25.94 -26.42 22.25
C HIS A 399 27.28 -25.68 22.12
N GLU A 400 28.21 -26.17 21.29
CA GLU A 400 29.49 -25.51 21.03
C GLU A 400 29.27 -24.08 20.47
N LEU A 401 28.40 -23.95 19.46
CA LEU A 401 28.09 -22.67 18.85
C LEU A 401 27.27 -21.75 19.76
N ALA A 402 26.37 -22.30 20.60
CA ALA A 402 25.62 -21.52 21.60
C ALA A 402 26.56 -20.92 22.66
N ASN A 403 27.60 -21.64 23.08
CA ASN A 403 28.63 -21.11 23.97
C ASN A 403 29.42 -19.94 23.32
N GLU A 404 29.68 -20.02 22.01
CA GLU A 404 30.29 -18.91 21.26
C GLU A 404 29.35 -17.72 21.14
N VAL A 405 28.03 -17.93 21.00
CA VAL A 405 27.00 -16.86 21.06
C VAL A 405 27.03 -16.15 22.40
N GLN A 406 27.11 -16.90 23.50
CA GLN A 406 27.20 -16.31 24.84
C GLN A 406 28.45 -15.46 25.02
N LYS A 407 29.61 -15.93 24.57
CA LYS A 407 30.87 -15.19 24.66
C LYS A 407 30.84 -13.90 23.85
N ARG A 408 30.23 -13.89 22.66
CA ARG A 408 30.26 -12.76 21.73
C ARG A 408 29.18 -11.73 21.97
N TRP A 409 27.97 -12.17 22.37
CA TRP A 409 26.78 -11.30 22.45
C TRP A 409 26.10 -11.32 23.82
N ASN A 410 26.66 -12.04 24.80
CA ASN A 410 26.13 -12.15 26.17
C ASN A 410 24.66 -12.63 26.20
N ILE A 411 24.31 -13.59 25.34
CA ILE A 411 23.03 -14.27 25.30
C ILE A 411 23.23 -15.66 25.93
N ASP A 412 22.34 -16.07 26.80
CA ASP A 412 22.43 -17.35 27.54
C ASP A 412 22.53 -18.54 26.56
N ALA A 413 23.62 -19.29 26.67
CA ALA A 413 23.92 -20.42 25.78
C ALA A 413 22.90 -21.54 25.90
N GLU A 414 22.39 -21.81 27.11
CA GLU A 414 21.42 -22.89 27.33
C GLU A 414 20.09 -22.58 26.63
N VAL A 415 19.62 -21.33 26.75
CA VAL A 415 18.39 -20.86 26.05
C VAL A 415 18.55 -20.94 24.53
N VAL A 416 19.71 -20.56 24.01
CA VAL A 416 20.01 -20.63 22.56
C VAL A 416 20.01 -22.07 22.09
N ALA A 417 20.76 -22.94 22.79
CA ALA A 417 20.89 -24.36 22.43
C ALA A 417 19.52 -25.05 22.48
N GLN A 418 18.75 -24.85 23.54
CA GLN A 418 17.43 -25.45 23.70
C GLN A 418 16.49 -25.05 22.55
N LYS A 419 16.42 -23.77 22.20
CA LYS A 419 15.52 -23.29 21.13
C LYS A 419 15.91 -23.81 19.75
N ILE A 420 17.20 -23.93 19.46
CA ILE A 420 17.68 -24.48 18.19
C ILE A 420 17.42 -26.00 18.14
N ILE A 421 17.64 -26.72 19.25
CA ILE A 421 17.37 -28.17 19.33
C ILE A 421 15.86 -28.44 19.20
N GLU A 422 14.99 -27.69 19.88
CA GLU A 422 13.54 -27.78 19.69
C GLU A 422 13.14 -27.64 18.21
N ARG A 423 13.77 -26.69 17.51
CA ARG A 423 13.53 -26.46 16.08
C ARG A 423 14.07 -27.58 15.20
N GLU A 424 15.27 -28.08 15.49
CA GLU A 424 15.91 -29.18 14.77
C GLU A 424 15.12 -30.49 14.91
N MET A 425 14.57 -30.78 16.10
CA MET A 425 13.72 -31.93 16.35
C MET A 425 12.38 -31.87 15.58
N THR A 426 11.87 -30.68 15.32
CA THR A 426 10.61 -30.49 14.56
C THR A 426 10.82 -30.74 13.06
N MET A 427 11.91 -30.28 12.52
CA MET A 427 12.28 -30.41 11.11
C MET A 427 13.78 -30.20 10.98
N SER A 428 14.46 -31.14 10.35
CA SER A 428 15.89 -31.06 10.05
C SER A 428 16.26 -29.76 9.35
N THR A 429 17.40 -29.18 9.74
CA THR A 429 17.93 -27.93 9.15
C THR A 429 19.05 -28.17 8.14
N GLY A 430 19.36 -29.42 7.77
CA GLY A 430 20.20 -29.74 6.63
C GLY A 430 19.49 -29.39 5.32
N ILE A 431 20.08 -28.50 4.51
CA ILE A 431 19.48 -28.03 3.24
C ILE A 431 20.06 -28.71 2.00
N GLY A 432 20.96 -29.69 2.21
CA GLY A 432 21.72 -30.35 1.14
C GLY A 432 22.94 -29.53 0.70
N ASN A 433 23.64 -30.01 -0.33
CA ASN A 433 24.87 -29.42 -0.82
C ASN A 433 25.96 -29.21 0.26
N ALA A 434 26.01 -30.12 1.23
CA ALA A 434 26.94 -30.07 2.38
C ALA A 434 26.72 -28.87 3.32
N ILE A 435 25.51 -28.33 3.41
CA ILE A 435 25.18 -27.15 4.21
C ILE A 435 24.08 -27.48 5.22
N ALA A 436 24.22 -26.98 6.44
CA ALA A 436 23.16 -26.94 7.44
C ALA A 436 22.96 -25.51 7.98
N VAL A 437 21.72 -25.22 8.37
CA VAL A 437 21.31 -23.89 8.82
C VAL A 437 20.48 -23.97 10.12
N PRO A 438 21.05 -24.50 11.23
CA PRO A 438 20.38 -24.50 12.52
C PRO A 438 20.01 -23.07 12.92
N HIS A 439 18.73 -22.86 13.29
CA HIS A 439 18.23 -21.51 13.54
C HIS A 439 17.18 -21.47 14.64
N ALA A 440 17.10 -20.32 15.33
CA ALA A 440 16.07 -20.03 16.33
C ALA A 440 15.64 -18.56 16.33
N ARG A 441 14.46 -18.29 16.89
CA ARG A 441 13.93 -16.95 17.14
C ARG A 441 13.93 -16.68 18.64
N LEU A 442 14.50 -15.54 19.05
CA LEU A 442 14.61 -15.17 20.43
C LEU A 442 14.01 -13.78 20.68
N THR A 443 13.24 -13.66 21.76
CA THR A 443 12.61 -12.37 22.18
C THR A 443 13.64 -11.34 22.64
N TYR A 444 14.80 -11.79 23.12
CA TYR A 444 15.86 -10.92 23.63
C TYR A 444 16.88 -10.50 22.56
N CYS A 445 16.77 -11.04 21.36
CA CYS A 445 17.62 -10.66 20.23
C CYS A 445 17.08 -9.40 19.58
N LYS A 446 17.91 -8.35 19.46
CA LYS A 446 17.50 -7.06 18.84
C LYS A 446 17.83 -6.96 17.36
N LYS A 447 18.71 -7.80 16.86
CA LYS A 447 19.16 -7.82 15.46
C LYS A 447 19.57 -9.23 15.08
N PRO A 448 19.49 -9.63 13.81
CA PRO A 448 19.96 -10.93 13.36
C PRO A 448 21.44 -11.18 13.70
N LEU A 449 21.74 -12.38 14.15
CA LEU A 449 23.09 -12.84 14.48
C LEU A 449 23.36 -14.12 13.70
N ILE A 450 24.58 -14.25 13.16
CA ILE A 450 25.01 -15.42 12.42
C ILE A 450 26.40 -15.82 12.88
N LEU A 451 26.57 -17.11 13.13
CA LEU A 451 27.88 -17.77 13.23
C LEU A 451 28.03 -18.75 12.07
N CYS A 452 29.17 -18.79 11.46
CA CYS A 452 29.51 -19.79 10.46
C CYS A 452 30.66 -20.68 10.97
N THR A 453 30.53 -22.00 10.79
CA THR A 453 31.62 -22.93 11.07
C THR A 453 31.77 -23.95 9.95
N THR A 454 32.92 -24.58 9.88
CA THR A 454 33.19 -25.71 8.99
C THR A 454 33.49 -26.97 9.78
N SER A 455 33.24 -28.15 9.17
CA SER A 455 33.60 -29.46 9.70
C SER A 455 34.29 -30.28 8.60
N LYS A 456 35.53 -30.69 8.83
CA LYS A 456 36.26 -31.54 7.88
C LYS A 456 35.67 -32.95 7.77
N GLN A 457 35.15 -33.50 8.86
CA GLN A 457 34.56 -34.82 8.88
C GLN A 457 33.12 -34.82 8.35
N GLY A 458 32.44 -33.68 8.39
CA GLY A 458 31.02 -33.55 8.11
C GLY A 458 30.15 -34.00 9.28
N ILE A 459 29.02 -33.36 9.47
CA ILE A 459 28.05 -33.63 10.53
C ILE A 459 26.71 -33.93 9.92
N ASP A 460 26.08 -35.01 10.37
CA ASP A 460 24.77 -35.41 9.88
C ASP A 460 23.65 -34.48 10.45
N PHE A 461 22.98 -33.79 9.55
CA PHE A 461 21.81 -32.93 9.81
C PHE A 461 20.57 -33.43 9.07
N ASP A 462 20.48 -34.74 8.76
CA ASP A 462 19.38 -35.37 8.02
C ASP A 462 19.02 -34.58 6.75
N ALA A 463 20.03 -34.20 5.96
CA ALA A 463 19.82 -33.42 4.75
C ALA A 463 19.09 -34.22 3.67
N PRO A 464 18.24 -33.59 2.81
CA PRO A 464 17.46 -34.28 1.77
C PRO A 464 18.30 -35.05 0.74
N ASP A 465 19.57 -34.67 0.56
CA ASP A 465 20.52 -35.37 -0.35
C ASP A 465 21.33 -36.47 0.33
N GLY A 466 21.08 -36.74 1.61
CA GLY A 466 21.75 -37.79 2.40
C GLY A 466 23.23 -37.52 2.65
N LYS A 467 23.72 -36.30 2.41
CA LYS A 467 25.13 -35.95 2.60
C LYS A 467 25.35 -35.22 3.91
N PRO A 468 26.47 -35.45 4.61
CA PRO A 468 26.80 -34.69 5.80
C PRO A 468 27.05 -33.20 5.47
N ALA A 469 26.73 -32.33 6.42
CA ALA A 469 27.00 -30.91 6.33
C ALA A 469 28.45 -30.62 6.71
N HIS A 470 29.16 -29.89 5.83
CA HIS A 470 30.53 -29.45 6.04
C HIS A 470 30.59 -27.95 6.33
N ILE A 471 29.54 -27.18 6.00
CA ILE A 471 29.42 -25.75 6.26
C ILE A 471 28.13 -25.55 7.06
N ILE A 472 28.25 -24.98 8.25
CA ILE A 472 27.11 -24.83 9.16
C ILE A 472 26.93 -23.35 9.52
N PHE A 473 25.73 -22.83 9.34
CA PHE A 473 25.33 -21.48 9.70
C PHE A 473 24.34 -21.52 10.86
N LEU A 474 24.76 -21.14 12.06
CA LEU A 474 23.86 -20.93 13.17
C LEU A 474 23.27 -19.53 13.06
N ILE A 475 21.94 -19.44 12.98
CA ILE A 475 21.20 -18.18 12.75
C ILE A 475 20.27 -17.91 13.92
N ILE A 476 20.36 -16.72 14.50
CA ILE A 476 19.46 -16.25 15.54
C ILE A 476 18.80 -14.96 15.06
N THR A 477 17.47 -14.93 15.08
CA THR A 477 16.71 -13.73 14.68
C THR A 477 15.79 -13.25 15.80
N PRO A 478 15.42 -11.95 15.81
CA PRO A 478 14.37 -11.45 16.67
C PRO A 478 13.06 -12.20 16.46
N HIS A 479 12.28 -12.42 17.52
CA HIS A 479 11.01 -13.15 17.44
C HIS A 479 10.01 -12.48 16.47
N GLU A 480 10.01 -11.15 16.41
CA GLU A 480 9.10 -10.35 15.58
C GLU A 480 9.60 -10.13 14.14
N ASP A 481 10.86 -10.47 13.83
CA ASP A 481 11.48 -10.26 12.51
C ASP A 481 11.44 -11.55 11.67
N HIS A 482 10.32 -11.76 10.98
CA HIS A 482 10.13 -12.91 10.10
C HIS A 482 10.93 -12.79 8.79
N ASP A 483 11.10 -11.59 8.28
CA ASP A 483 11.66 -11.32 6.95
C ASP A 483 13.18 -11.51 6.92
N SER A 484 13.89 -11.08 7.96
CA SER A 484 15.34 -11.25 8.04
C SER A 484 15.77 -12.70 7.99
N GLN A 485 15.05 -13.61 8.64
CA GLN A 485 15.38 -15.03 8.60
C GLN A 485 15.26 -15.60 7.19
N ILE A 486 14.15 -15.31 6.51
CA ILE A 486 13.91 -15.80 5.14
C ILE A 486 14.96 -15.23 4.19
N TYR A 487 15.27 -13.93 4.33
CA TYR A 487 16.31 -13.28 3.54
C TYR A 487 17.69 -13.92 3.72
N ILE A 488 18.11 -14.16 4.96
CA ILE A 488 19.40 -14.79 5.28
C ILE A 488 19.49 -16.21 4.69
N LEU A 489 18.44 -17.01 4.84
CA LEU A 489 18.38 -18.36 4.28
C LEU A 489 18.46 -18.35 2.74
N ALA A 490 17.76 -17.42 2.10
CA ALA A 490 17.79 -17.25 0.64
C ALA A 490 19.19 -16.81 0.16
N GLU A 491 19.86 -15.89 0.87
CA GLU A 491 21.20 -15.45 0.56
C GLU A 491 22.23 -16.58 0.71
N ILE A 492 22.17 -17.35 1.79
CA ILE A 492 23.04 -18.54 2.00
C ILE A 492 22.84 -19.51 0.84
N SER A 493 21.59 -19.84 0.51
CA SER A 493 21.29 -20.76 -0.59
C SER A 493 21.82 -20.24 -1.93
N ARG A 494 21.65 -18.94 -2.22
CA ARG A 494 22.12 -18.30 -3.45
C ARG A 494 23.65 -18.33 -3.59
N ILE A 495 24.37 -17.95 -2.54
CA ILE A 495 25.83 -17.85 -2.55
C ILE A 495 26.46 -19.24 -2.62
N PHE A 496 25.95 -20.17 -1.82
CA PHE A 496 26.50 -21.50 -1.66
C PHE A 496 25.92 -22.54 -2.62
N SER A 497 25.05 -22.14 -3.56
CA SER A 497 24.66 -23.00 -4.70
C SER A 497 25.86 -23.39 -5.57
N ASN A 498 26.89 -22.54 -5.64
CA ASN A 498 28.09 -22.77 -6.41
C ASN A 498 29.07 -23.70 -5.67
N ALA A 499 29.38 -24.86 -6.26
CA ALA A 499 30.29 -25.85 -5.69
C ALA A 499 31.72 -25.27 -5.42
N SER A 500 32.23 -24.45 -6.33
CA SER A 500 33.56 -23.84 -6.16
C SER A 500 33.64 -22.90 -4.94
N VAL A 501 32.52 -22.24 -4.58
CA VAL A 501 32.47 -21.39 -3.37
C VAL A 501 32.48 -22.28 -2.13
N ARG A 502 31.71 -23.36 -2.13
CA ARG A 502 31.68 -24.32 -1.01
C ARG A 502 33.07 -24.93 -0.76
N ASP A 503 33.73 -25.41 -1.82
CA ASP A 503 35.07 -25.99 -1.72
C ASP A 503 36.10 -25.00 -1.15
N LYS A 504 36.05 -23.75 -1.56
CA LYS A 504 36.93 -22.68 -1.03
C LYS A 504 36.65 -22.40 0.44
N VAL A 505 35.37 -22.35 0.83
CA VAL A 505 34.98 -22.06 2.22
C VAL A 505 35.32 -23.22 3.15
N MET A 506 35.16 -24.48 2.72
CA MET A 506 35.57 -25.65 3.50
C MET A 506 37.08 -25.67 3.82
N ASN A 507 37.88 -25.07 2.96
CA ASN A 507 39.32 -24.98 3.13
C ASN A 507 39.82 -23.67 3.78
N ALA A 508 38.91 -22.76 4.11
CA ALA A 508 39.25 -21.48 4.76
C ALA A 508 39.75 -21.71 6.18
N THR A 509 40.93 -21.18 6.48
CA THR A 509 41.64 -21.38 7.76
C THR A 509 41.41 -20.26 8.76
N ASN A 510 40.88 -19.12 8.32
CA ASN A 510 40.62 -17.96 9.19
C ASN A 510 39.50 -17.08 8.64
N ASN A 511 39.01 -16.18 9.48
CA ASN A 511 37.90 -15.27 9.16
C ASN A 511 38.19 -14.35 7.96
N ASN A 512 39.42 -13.87 7.81
CA ASN A 512 39.77 -12.96 6.72
C ASN A 512 39.70 -13.66 5.35
N GLU A 513 40.13 -14.91 5.27
CA GLU A 513 40.03 -15.74 4.07
C GLU A 513 38.58 -16.01 3.72
N PHE A 514 37.77 -16.40 4.71
CA PHE A 514 36.35 -16.61 4.54
C PHE A 514 35.60 -15.35 4.01
N ILE A 515 35.86 -14.18 4.62
CA ILE A 515 35.29 -12.90 4.18
C ILE A 515 35.75 -12.54 2.76
N ALA A 516 37.00 -12.79 2.41
CA ALA A 516 37.52 -12.53 1.06
C ALA A 516 36.81 -13.39 0.01
N ILE A 517 36.54 -14.67 0.31
CA ILE A 517 35.79 -15.58 -0.57
C ILE A 517 34.36 -15.05 -0.77
N LEU A 518 33.69 -14.64 0.28
CA LEU A 518 32.34 -14.07 0.20
C LEU A 518 32.31 -12.78 -0.62
N LYS A 519 33.20 -11.81 -0.36
CA LYS A 519 33.29 -10.55 -1.11
C LYS A 519 33.49 -10.78 -2.60
N ASN A 520 34.42 -11.67 -2.98
CA ASN A 520 34.63 -12.02 -4.37
C ASN A 520 33.40 -12.66 -5.02
N THR A 521 32.67 -13.49 -4.26
CA THR A 521 31.44 -14.13 -4.76
C THR A 521 30.33 -13.11 -4.98
N TYR A 522 30.13 -12.15 -4.05
CA TYR A 522 29.19 -11.05 -4.23
C TYR A 522 29.51 -10.21 -5.45
N HIS A 523 30.78 -9.86 -5.65
CA HIS A 523 31.20 -9.09 -6.83
C HIS A 523 30.89 -9.84 -8.13
N MET A 524 31.12 -11.15 -8.16
CA MET A 524 30.81 -11.97 -9.34
C MET A 524 29.30 -12.10 -9.59
N LEU A 525 28.48 -12.16 -8.54
CA LEU A 525 27.02 -12.21 -8.67
C LEU A 525 26.44 -10.86 -9.14
N SER A 526 26.98 -9.73 -8.67
CA SER A 526 26.55 -8.38 -9.08
C SER A 526 26.90 -8.03 -10.54
N LEU A 527 27.85 -8.73 -11.16
CA LEU A 527 28.19 -8.59 -12.58
C LEU A 527 27.26 -9.42 -13.51
N ARG A 528 26.43 -10.30 -12.95
CA ARG A 528 25.49 -11.16 -13.70
C ARG A 528 24.03 -10.68 -13.66
N GLU A 529 23.72 -9.72 -12.77
CA GLU A 529 22.45 -8.99 -12.72
C GLU A 529 22.55 -7.67 -13.54
#